data_f24879b3291a139fce6df179cbcd75eb
#
_entry.id   f24879b3291a139fce6df179cbcd75eb
#
_cell.length_a   1.000
_cell.length_b   1.000
_cell.length_c   1.000
_cell.angle_alpha   90.00
_cell.angle_beta   90.00
_cell.angle_gamma   90.00
#
_symmetry.space_group_name_H-M   'P 1'
#
loop_
_entity.id
_entity.type
_entity.pdbx_description
1 polymer ?
#
loop_
_entity_poly.entity_id
_entity_poly.type
_entity_poly.pdbx_seq_one_letter_code
_entity_poly.pdbx_strand_id
1 'polypeptide(L)'
;MHVVGDLLARDRRSDAPALVTPDGRERSYHELITNAYKAGNVLRYLGLGAGRTLAVAPVPALPPVLAFLGAAQLGAATRFDPAAGADAGDRVLLVPATEEAAYDPAPGTQLAVFGGDPTAPETTNWEESVWSENPAFPPSDLKPETPLLLPAGAAEGTDTGEIDAISHGAALAAAAEVSERYGLDADSRVVLRAPLSNPAAVAAGLLAPLSVGGTAVLTDPAETGAEAPVRGEVAVTAGEAPEPAVLDPADVPL
;
A
#
# COMPACT_ATOMS: atom_id res chain seq x y z
N MET A 1 -7.46 -13.32 -10.88
CA MET A 1 -7.37 -12.69 -9.55
C MET A 1 -8.62 -11.86 -9.34
N HIS A 2 -9.22 -11.94 -8.17
CA HIS A 2 -10.47 -11.25 -7.85
C HIS A 2 -10.30 -10.23 -6.72
N VAL A 3 -9.37 -10.50 -5.81
CA VAL A 3 -9.04 -9.62 -4.68
C VAL A 3 -7.53 -9.50 -4.53
N VAL A 4 -7.06 -8.40 -3.93
CA VAL A 4 -5.61 -8.15 -3.74
C VAL A 4 -4.95 -9.25 -2.90
N GLY A 5 -5.70 -9.92 -2.02
CA GLY A 5 -5.23 -11.11 -1.30
C GLY A 5 -4.74 -12.24 -2.21
N ASP A 6 -5.24 -12.34 -3.45
CA ASP A 6 -4.79 -13.36 -4.41
C ASP A 6 -3.34 -13.15 -4.86
N LEU A 7 -2.85 -11.88 -4.82
CA LEU A 7 -1.44 -11.56 -5.09
C LEU A 7 -0.50 -12.15 -4.02
N LEU A 8 -1.05 -12.42 -2.85
CA LEU A 8 -0.32 -12.92 -1.69
C LEU A 8 -0.49 -14.42 -1.47
N ALA A 9 -1.03 -15.14 -2.46
CA ALA A 9 -1.20 -16.57 -2.39
C ALA A 9 0.16 -17.27 -2.14
N ARG A 10 0.15 -18.32 -1.31
CA ARG A 10 1.39 -18.98 -0.86
C ARG A 10 2.21 -19.62 -1.97
N ASP A 11 1.55 -20.05 -3.03
CA ASP A 11 2.16 -20.65 -4.22
C ASP A 11 2.87 -19.62 -5.11
N ARG A 12 2.63 -18.31 -4.87
CA ARG A 12 3.36 -17.22 -5.52
C ARG A 12 4.69 -16.85 -4.83
N ARG A 13 5.01 -17.48 -3.71
CA ARG A 13 6.29 -17.26 -3.01
C ARG A 13 7.45 -17.76 -3.86
N SER A 14 8.40 -16.87 -4.11
CA SER A 14 9.64 -17.16 -4.84
C SER A 14 10.76 -16.25 -4.33
N ASP A 15 11.98 -16.53 -4.76
CA ASP A 15 13.15 -15.68 -4.47
C ASP A 15 13.27 -14.50 -5.46
N ALA A 16 12.38 -14.40 -6.47
CA ALA A 16 12.34 -13.28 -7.39
C ALA A 16 12.02 -11.97 -6.63
N PRO A 17 12.59 -10.84 -7.03
CA PRO A 17 12.32 -9.55 -6.41
C PRO A 17 10.86 -9.14 -6.66
N ALA A 18 10.18 -8.69 -5.60
CA ALA A 18 8.80 -8.20 -5.66
C ALA A 18 8.73 -6.69 -5.38
N LEU A 19 9.59 -6.19 -4.48
CA LEU A 19 9.61 -4.80 -4.08
C LEU A 19 11.04 -4.31 -3.86
N VAL A 20 11.33 -3.10 -4.36
CA VAL A 20 12.56 -2.37 -4.06
C VAL A 20 12.19 -1.09 -3.33
N THR A 21 12.83 -0.82 -2.20
CA THR A 21 12.65 0.41 -1.41
C THR A 21 13.65 1.49 -1.82
N PRO A 22 13.42 2.79 -1.48
CA PRO A 22 14.30 3.89 -1.90
C PRO A 22 15.77 3.72 -1.49
N ASP A 23 16.03 3.03 -0.39
CA ASP A 23 17.39 2.68 0.07
C ASP A 23 18.05 1.56 -0.76
N GLY A 24 17.40 1.11 -1.85
CA GLY A 24 17.89 0.08 -2.77
C GLY A 24 17.76 -1.35 -2.27
N ARG A 25 17.10 -1.58 -1.13
CA ARG A 25 16.88 -2.93 -0.61
C ARG A 25 15.79 -3.64 -1.41
N GLU A 26 16.12 -4.83 -1.90
CA GLU A 26 15.16 -5.72 -2.54
C GLU A 26 14.47 -6.62 -1.52
N ARG A 27 13.18 -6.87 -1.75
CA ARG A 27 12.37 -7.86 -1.03
C ARG A 27 11.84 -8.86 -2.03
N SER A 28 12.09 -10.14 -1.77
CA SER A 28 11.56 -11.22 -2.60
C SER A 28 10.04 -11.39 -2.41
N TYR A 29 9.38 -12.08 -3.34
CA TYR A 29 7.98 -12.49 -3.18
C TYR A 29 7.77 -13.30 -1.91
N HIS A 30 8.74 -14.14 -1.53
CA HIS A 30 8.68 -14.90 -0.28
C HIS A 30 8.64 -13.97 0.94
N GLU A 31 9.52 -12.97 0.98
CA GLU A 31 9.59 -12.01 2.09
C GLU A 31 8.37 -11.09 2.12
N LEU A 32 7.95 -10.55 0.96
CA LEU A 32 6.81 -9.65 0.86
C LEU A 32 5.53 -10.35 1.32
N ILE A 33 5.23 -11.53 0.80
CA ILE A 33 4.02 -12.30 1.16
C ILE A 33 4.04 -12.70 2.63
N THR A 34 5.18 -13.20 3.13
CA THR A 34 5.34 -13.61 4.53
C THR A 34 5.10 -12.43 5.48
N ASN A 35 5.70 -11.27 5.18
CA ASN A 35 5.56 -10.09 6.04
C ASN A 35 4.19 -9.40 5.88
N ALA A 36 3.54 -9.48 4.69
CA ALA A 36 2.17 -9.01 4.53
C ALA A 36 1.17 -9.82 5.40
N TYR A 37 1.38 -11.13 5.57
CA TYR A 37 0.57 -11.94 6.49
C TYR A 37 0.79 -11.53 7.94
N LYS A 38 2.03 -11.29 8.35
CA LYS A 38 2.36 -10.81 9.69
C LYS A 38 1.74 -9.44 9.95
N ALA A 39 1.88 -8.51 8.99
CA ALA A 39 1.26 -7.19 9.06
C ALA A 39 -0.27 -7.28 9.21
N GLY A 40 -0.93 -8.15 8.44
CA GLY A 40 -2.36 -8.42 8.59
C GLY A 40 -2.74 -8.92 9.98
N ASN A 41 -1.93 -9.80 10.59
CA ASN A 41 -2.17 -10.27 11.95
C ASN A 41 -2.01 -9.15 13.00
N VAL A 42 -0.98 -8.31 12.87
CA VAL A 42 -0.81 -7.14 13.75
C VAL A 42 -2.00 -6.20 13.62
N LEU A 43 -2.41 -5.85 12.40
CA LEU A 43 -3.56 -4.99 12.15
C LEU A 43 -4.85 -5.57 12.72
N ARG A 44 -5.07 -6.88 12.59
CA ARG A 44 -6.21 -7.57 13.19
C ARG A 44 -6.17 -7.51 14.73
N TYR A 45 -5.00 -7.65 15.34
CA TYR A 45 -4.82 -7.47 16.78
C TYR A 45 -5.17 -6.05 17.22
N LEU A 46 -4.82 -5.03 16.42
CA LEU A 46 -5.21 -3.63 16.64
C LEU A 46 -6.70 -3.37 16.34
N GLY A 47 -7.45 -4.41 15.94
CA GLY A 47 -8.89 -4.36 15.72
C GLY A 47 -9.30 -3.91 14.32
N LEU A 48 -8.38 -3.90 13.36
CA LEU A 48 -8.71 -3.64 11.95
C LEU A 48 -9.44 -4.84 11.34
N GLY A 49 -10.40 -4.58 10.48
CA GLY A 49 -11.19 -5.61 9.77
C GLY A 49 -12.14 -4.99 8.78
N ALA A 50 -13.03 -5.81 8.21
CA ALA A 50 -14.01 -5.37 7.22
C ALA A 50 -14.85 -4.18 7.71
N GLY A 51 -15.07 -3.20 6.83
CA GLY A 51 -15.82 -1.97 7.16
C GLY A 51 -15.06 -1.00 8.07
N ARG A 52 -13.75 -1.18 8.24
CA ARG A 52 -12.87 -0.26 8.97
C ARG A 52 -11.80 0.29 8.04
N THR A 53 -11.23 1.42 8.42
CA THR A 53 -10.18 2.10 7.66
C THR A 53 -8.84 2.04 8.38
N LEU A 54 -7.80 1.75 7.60
CA LEU A 54 -6.40 1.97 7.93
C LEU A 54 -5.97 3.30 7.31
N ALA A 55 -5.58 4.27 8.12
CA ALA A 55 -4.94 5.49 7.64
C ALA A 55 -3.42 5.37 7.75
N VAL A 56 -2.71 5.64 6.66
CA VAL A 56 -1.25 5.41 6.56
C VAL A 56 -0.55 6.63 6.01
N ALA A 57 0.58 7.01 6.58
CA ALA A 57 1.45 8.02 5.98
C ALA A 57 1.92 7.55 4.58
N PRO A 58 1.80 8.39 3.54
CA PRO A 58 2.13 8.03 2.15
C PRO A 58 3.65 8.00 1.88
N VAL A 59 4.42 7.47 2.82
CA VAL A 59 5.88 7.36 2.72
C VAL A 59 6.22 6.16 1.83
N PRO A 60 7.10 6.29 0.82
CA PRO A 60 7.52 5.19 -0.04
C PRO A 60 8.51 4.27 0.70
N ALA A 61 7.99 3.46 1.60
CA ALA A 61 8.74 2.56 2.47
C ALA A 61 8.05 1.19 2.58
N LEU A 62 8.79 0.20 3.09
CA LEU A 62 8.24 -1.15 3.29
C LEU A 62 7.04 -1.18 4.26
N PRO A 63 7.05 -0.51 5.43
CA PRO A 63 5.95 -0.56 6.39
C PRO A 63 4.59 -0.14 5.81
N PRO A 64 4.43 1.00 5.10
CA PRO A 64 3.18 1.38 4.45
C PRO A 64 2.68 0.35 3.43
N VAL A 65 3.57 -0.23 2.62
CA VAL A 65 3.20 -1.27 1.65
C VAL A 65 2.71 -2.54 2.35
N LEU A 66 3.42 -3.00 3.39
CA LEU A 66 2.99 -4.18 4.16
C LEU A 66 1.66 -3.95 4.89
N ALA A 67 1.45 -2.75 5.42
CA ALA A 67 0.20 -2.39 6.09
C ALA A 67 -0.97 -2.38 5.09
N PHE A 68 -0.80 -1.79 3.91
CA PHE A 68 -1.79 -1.82 2.83
C PHE A 68 -2.13 -3.26 2.42
N LEU A 69 -1.12 -4.08 2.13
CA LEU A 69 -1.33 -5.48 1.73
C LEU A 69 -1.96 -6.31 2.86
N GLY A 70 -1.61 -6.02 4.12
CA GLY A 70 -2.20 -6.64 5.30
C GLY A 70 -3.66 -6.25 5.49
N ALA A 71 -4.00 -4.96 5.37
CA ALA A 71 -5.37 -4.43 5.46
C ALA A 71 -6.25 -5.00 4.35
N ALA A 72 -5.73 -5.07 3.13
CA ALA A 72 -6.43 -5.66 1.99
C ALA A 72 -6.88 -7.11 2.26
N GLN A 73 -6.11 -7.92 2.97
CA GLN A 73 -6.49 -9.28 3.33
C GLN A 73 -7.59 -9.35 4.40
N LEU A 74 -7.75 -8.28 5.18
CA LEU A 74 -8.77 -8.16 6.23
C LEU A 74 -10.10 -7.58 5.71
N GLY A 75 -10.14 -7.13 4.45
CA GLY A 75 -11.28 -6.41 3.89
C GLY A 75 -11.45 -5.01 4.47
N ALA A 76 -10.38 -4.44 4.99
CA ALA A 76 -10.32 -3.06 5.44
C ALA A 76 -9.83 -2.17 4.31
N ALA A 77 -10.42 -0.98 4.18
CA ALA A 77 -9.94 0.01 3.24
C ALA A 77 -8.68 0.72 3.76
N THR A 78 -7.81 1.14 2.85
CA THR A 78 -6.63 1.94 3.19
C THR A 78 -6.77 3.35 2.62
N ARG A 79 -6.51 4.35 3.45
CA ARG A 79 -6.35 5.75 3.06
C ARG A 79 -4.89 6.16 3.32
N PHE A 80 -4.19 6.57 2.27
CA PHE A 80 -2.83 7.09 2.40
C PHE A 80 -2.85 8.60 2.69
N ASP A 81 -3.56 8.95 3.76
CA ASP A 81 -3.68 10.33 4.27
C ASP A 81 -4.11 10.30 5.75
N PRO A 82 -3.14 10.18 6.69
CA PRO A 82 -3.46 10.21 8.11
C PRO A 82 -3.81 11.62 8.62
N ALA A 83 -3.46 12.68 7.86
CA ALA A 83 -3.69 14.06 8.26
C ALA A 83 -5.16 14.49 8.10
N ALA A 84 -5.98 13.75 7.35
CA ALA A 84 -7.42 14.00 7.24
C ALA A 84 -8.18 13.85 8.57
N GLY A 85 -7.45 13.56 9.64
CA GLY A 85 -7.96 13.47 11.00
C GLY A 85 -8.37 12.05 11.37
N ALA A 86 -8.46 11.82 12.65
CA ALA A 86 -8.97 10.58 13.21
C ALA A 86 -10.50 10.56 13.06
N ASP A 87 -10.97 10.24 11.88
CA ASP A 87 -12.39 10.03 11.63
C ASP A 87 -12.89 8.83 12.43
N ALA A 88 -14.18 8.84 12.77
CA ALA A 88 -14.79 7.76 13.54
C ALA A 88 -14.69 6.37 12.85
N GLY A 89 -14.38 6.33 11.55
CA GLY A 89 -14.14 5.12 10.75
C GLY A 89 -12.70 4.59 10.80
N ASP A 90 -11.73 5.44 11.13
CA ASP A 90 -10.33 5.05 11.20
C ASP A 90 -10.09 4.16 12.42
N ARG A 91 -9.61 2.97 12.18
CA ARG A 91 -9.32 2.02 13.25
C ARG A 91 -7.85 2.02 13.66
N VAL A 92 -6.96 2.20 12.69
CA VAL A 92 -5.52 2.23 12.89
C VAL A 92 -4.93 3.40 12.11
N LEU A 93 -4.05 4.17 12.76
CA LEU A 93 -3.15 5.14 12.13
C LEU A 93 -1.75 4.53 12.12
N LEU A 94 -1.07 4.57 10.97
CA LEU A 94 0.33 4.15 10.85
C LEU A 94 1.15 5.29 10.27
N VAL A 95 2.06 5.85 11.08
CA VAL A 95 2.85 7.04 10.75
C VAL A 95 4.33 6.85 11.10
N PRO A 96 5.25 7.67 10.56
CA PRO A 96 6.64 7.67 11.02
C PRO A 96 6.74 7.99 12.52
N ALA A 97 7.65 7.33 13.24
CA ALA A 97 7.88 7.61 14.67
C ALA A 97 8.24 9.08 14.94
N THR A 98 8.90 9.74 13.97
CA THR A 98 9.24 11.16 14.05
C THR A 98 8.02 12.10 14.00
N GLU A 99 6.87 11.60 13.57
CA GLU A 99 5.62 12.34 13.44
C GLU A 99 4.59 11.97 14.52
N GLU A 100 4.91 11.03 15.43
CA GLU A 100 3.99 10.52 16.45
C GLU A 100 3.25 11.64 17.19
N ALA A 101 3.99 12.66 17.64
CA ALA A 101 3.44 13.78 18.43
C ALA A 101 2.48 14.70 17.64
N ALA A 102 2.40 14.55 16.32
CA ALA A 102 1.47 15.33 15.49
C ALA A 102 0.05 14.73 15.46
N TYR A 103 -0.13 13.51 15.99
CA TYR A 103 -1.38 12.78 15.94
C TYR A 103 -1.96 12.57 17.34
N ASP A 104 -3.24 12.93 17.49
CA ASP A 104 -4.06 12.66 18.69
C ASP A 104 -5.29 11.83 18.24
N PRO A 105 -5.14 10.49 18.18
CA PRO A 105 -6.19 9.64 17.62
C PRO A 105 -7.45 9.66 18.48
N ALA A 106 -8.61 9.67 17.81
CA ALA A 106 -9.91 9.62 18.46
C ALA A 106 -10.05 8.33 19.31
N PRO A 107 -10.92 8.35 20.35
CA PRO A 107 -11.17 7.17 21.16
C PRO A 107 -11.58 5.97 20.31
N GLY A 108 -10.82 4.87 20.45
CA GLY A 108 -11.02 3.64 19.69
C GLY A 108 -10.14 3.48 18.47
N THR A 109 -9.43 4.52 18.04
CA THR A 109 -8.37 4.44 17.02
C THR A 109 -7.04 4.08 17.67
N GLN A 110 -6.30 3.16 17.05
CA GLN A 110 -4.97 2.74 17.52
C GLN A 110 -3.88 3.45 16.73
N LEU A 111 -2.87 3.98 17.43
CA LEU A 111 -1.69 4.56 16.80
C LEU A 111 -0.57 3.53 16.74
N ALA A 112 0.03 3.37 15.58
CA ALA A 112 1.24 2.60 15.38
C ALA A 112 2.29 3.47 14.67
N VAL A 113 3.55 3.30 15.00
CA VAL A 113 4.65 4.05 14.39
C VAL A 113 5.67 3.12 13.78
N PHE A 114 6.31 3.59 12.70
CA PHE A 114 7.40 2.88 12.03
C PHE A 114 8.65 3.76 11.89
N GLY A 115 9.79 3.11 11.66
CA GLY A 115 11.07 3.79 11.45
C GLY A 115 11.72 4.31 12.73
N GLY A 116 11.27 3.86 13.89
CA GLY A 116 11.81 4.20 15.22
C GLY A 116 10.92 3.72 16.34
N ASP A 117 11.39 3.93 17.57
CA ASP A 117 10.63 3.57 18.76
C ASP A 117 9.53 4.59 19.07
N PRO A 118 8.35 4.15 19.54
CA PRO A 118 7.30 5.04 19.99
C PRO A 118 7.74 5.81 21.26
N THR A 119 7.22 7.02 21.41
CA THR A 119 7.44 7.84 22.62
C THR A 119 6.37 7.60 23.68
N ALA A 120 5.13 7.29 23.26
CA ALA A 120 4.02 6.98 24.16
C ALA A 120 3.88 5.46 24.36
N PRO A 121 3.64 4.99 25.60
CA PRO A 121 3.56 3.56 25.90
C PRO A 121 2.34 2.86 25.27
N GLU A 122 1.31 3.60 24.92
CA GLU A 122 0.11 3.10 24.23
C GLU A 122 0.29 2.98 22.71
N THR A 123 1.32 3.61 22.16
CA THR A 123 1.63 3.55 20.73
C THR A 123 2.34 2.25 20.38
N THR A 124 1.90 1.60 19.33
CA THR A 124 2.47 0.33 18.87
C THR A 124 3.75 0.57 18.06
N ASN A 125 4.84 -0.11 18.41
CA ASN A 125 6.01 -0.24 17.53
C ASN A 125 5.69 -1.24 16.42
N TRP A 126 5.65 -0.74 15.18
CA TRP A 126 5.24 -1.54 14.03
C TRP A 126 6.24 -2.65 13.71
N GLU A 127 7.53 -2.32 13.61
CA GLU A 127 8.56 -3.28 13.23
C GLU A 127 8.68 -4.41 14.24
N GLU A 128 8.70 -4.09 15.54
CA GLU A 128 8.77 -5.09 16.60
C GLU A 128 7.55 -6.02 16.57
N SER A 129 6.36 -5.45 16.38
CA SER A 129 5.11 -6.21 16.31
C SER A 129 5.09 -7.14 15.10
N VAL A 130 5.42 -6.64 13.90
CA VAL A 130 5.48 -7.45 12.68
C VAL A 130 6.58 -8.50 12.76
N TRP A 131 7.74 -8.16 13.34
CA TRP A 131 8.84 -9.12 13.48
C TRP A 131 8.46 -10.32 14.36
N SER A 132 7.79 -10.07 15.47
CA SER A 132 7.42 -11.11 16.45
C SER A 132 6.21 -11.95 16.01
N GLU A 133 5.47 -11.52 14.98
CA GLU A 133 4.21 -12.15 14.60
C GLU A 133 4.42 -13.44 13.78
N ASN A 134 3.45 -14.35 13.88
CA ASN A 134 3.42 -15.58 13.09
C ASN A 134 2.84 -15.31 11.68
N PRO A 135 3.45 -15.84 10.59
CA PRO A 135 2.93 -15.67 9.23
C PRO A 135 1.74 -16.59 8.89
N ALA A 136 1.11 -17.23 9.88
CA ALA A 136 -0.13 -17.98 9.65
C ALA A 136 -1.30 -17.00 9.54
N PHE A 137 -1.90 -16.90 8.36
CA PHE A 137 -3.06 -16.06 8.10
C PHE A 137 -4.22 -16.91 7.60
N PRO A 138 -5.43 -16.82 8.21
CA PRO A 138 -6.59 -17.57 7.75
C PRO A 138 -7.06 -17.03 6.39
N PRO A 139 -7.62 -17.90 5.53
CA PRO A 139 -8.24 -17.46 4.29
C PRO A 139 -9.37 -16.47 4.59
N SER A 140 -9.52 -15.45 3.76
CA SER A 140 -10.62 -14.50 3.80
C SER A 140 -11.58 -14.77 2.64
N ASP A 141 -12.88 -14.63 2.88
CA ASP A 141 -13.92 -14.72 1.84
C ASP A 141 -14.30 -13.29 1.40
N LEU A 142 -13.34 -12.59 0.79
CA LEU A 142 -13.54 -11.24 0.30
C LEU A 142 -14.09 -11.25 -1.12
N LYS A 143 -14.91 -10.24 -1.43
CA LYS A 143 -15.50 -10.06 -2.76
C LYS A 143 -14.75 -8.97 -3.53
N PRO A 144 -14.78 -9.00 -4.88
CA PRO A 144 -14.18 -7.95 -5.71
C PRO A 144 -14.72 -6.54 -5.40
N GLU A 145 -15.98 -6.44 -4.95
CA GLU A 145 -16.65 -5.18 -4.61
C GLU A 145 -16.23 -4.62 -3.25
N THR A 146 -15.50 -5.39 -2.43
CA THR A 146 -15.02 -4.92 -1.12
C THR A 146 -14.13 -3.68 -1.32
N PRO A 147 -14.33 -2.60 -0.53
CA PRO A 147 -13.48 -1.42 -0.57
C PRO A 147 -12.01 -1.75 -0.28
N LEU A 148 -11.10 -1.16 -1.06
CA LEU A 148 -9.65 -1.35 -0.95
C LEU A 148 -8.92 -0.05 -0.65
N LEU A 149 -9.19 1.00 -1.44
CA LEU A 149 -8.52 2.29 -1.34
C LEU A 149 -9.56 3.40 -1.20
N LEU A 150 -9.26 4.36 -0.34
CA LEU A 150 -10.00 5.62 -0.21
C LEU A 150 -9.14 6.75 -0.77
N PRO A 151 -9.73 7.72 -1.50
CA PRO A 151 -9.00 8.91 -1.92
C PRO A 151 -8.52 9.73 -0.73
N ALA A 152 -7.42 10.47 -0.91
CA ALA A 152 -6.94 11.41 0.09
C ALA A 152 -8.00 12.49 0.37
N GLY A 153 -8.11 12.93 1.64
CA GLY A 153 -9.11 13.92 2.06
C GLY A 153 -10.54 13.39 2.17
N ALA A 154 -10.78 12.11 1.93
CA ALA A 154 -12.08 11.48 2.15
C ALA A 154 -12.32 11.31 3.66
N ALA A 155 -12.85 12.36 4.32
CA ALA A 155 -13.31 12.31 5.70
C ALA A 155 -14.77 11.82 5.74
N GLU A 156 -15.08 10.85 6.61
CA GLU A 156 -16.47 10.55 6.96
C GLU A 156 -17.07 11.77 7.69
N GLY A 157 -18.10 12.36 7.12
CA GLY A 157 -18.81 13.48 7.77
C GLY A 157 -19.22 14.63 6.88
N THR A 158 -18.80 14.66 5.62
CA THR A 158 -19.44 15.52 4.63
C THR A 158 -20.74 14.86 4.19
N ASP A 159 -21.85 15.50 4.51
CA ASP A 159 -23.24 15.12 4.21
C ASP A 159 -23.56 15.11 2.70
N THR A 160 -22.71 14.50 1.91
CA THR A 160 -22.89 14.34 0.46
C THR A 160 -22.28 13.03 -0.01
N GLY A 161 -23.09 12.00 0.02
CA GLY A 161 -22.95 10.88 -0.92
C GLY A 161 -21.68 10.05 -0.76
N GLU A 162 -21.87 8.77 -0.84
CA GLU A 162 -20.90 7.70 -1.13
C GLU A 162 -19.45 8.18 -1.35
N ILE A 163 -18.57 7.94 -0.38
CA ILE A 163 -17.13 8.03 -0.63
C ILE A 163 -16.86 7.05 -1.76
N ASP A 164 -16.38 7.54 -2.90
CA ASP A 164 -15.99 6.71 -4.05
C ASP A 164 -14.78 5.85 -3.70
N ALA A 165 -15.03 4.83 -2.88
CA ALA A 165 -14.04 3.86 -2.50
C ALA A 165 -13.69 2.99 -3.72
N ILE A 166 -12.41 2.86 -4.02
CA ILE A 166 -11.95 1.96 -5.07
C ILE A 166 -11.96 0.55 -4.51
N SER A 167 -12.69 -0.34 -5.18
CA SER A 167 -12.80 -1.74 -4.76
C SER A 167 -11.56 -2.56 -5.18
N HIS A 168 -11.41 -3.76 -4.58
CA HIS A 168 -10.39 -4.72 -5.00
C HIS A 168 -10.48 -5.04 -6.49
N GLY A 169 -11.71 -5.25 -7.01
CA GLY A 169 -11.93 -5.57 -8.42
C GLY A 169 -11.54 -4.43 -9.33
N ALA A 170 -11.93 -3.18 -9.01
CA ALA A 170 -11.58 -2.01 -9.80
C ALA A 170 -10.06 -1.79 -9.85
N ALA A 171 -9.39 -1.84 -8.70
CA ALA A 171 -7.93 -1.68 -8.62
C ALA A 171 -7.18 -2.76 -9.41
N LEU A 172 -7.63 -4.03 -9.33
CA LEU A 172 -7.01 -5.13 -10.10
C LEU A 172 -7.33 -5.06 -11.60
N ALA A 173 -8.50 -4.57 -11.99
CA ALA A 173 -8.84 -4.34 -13.40
C ALA A 173 -7.94 -3.25 -14.01
N ALA A 174 -7.77 -2.14 -13.30
CA ALA A 174 -6.85 -1.08 -13.70
C ALA A 174 -5.39 -1.59 -13.78
N ALA A 175 -4.95 -2.37 -12.79
CA ALA A 175 -3.62 -2.98 -12.81
C ALA A 175 -3.41 -3.92 -14.00
N ALA A 176 -4.43 -4.71 -14.36
CA ALA A 176 -4.39 -5.61 -15.52
C ALA A 176 -4.31 -4.84 -16.84
N GLU A 177 -5.07 -3.75 -16.98
CA GLU A 177 -5.02 -2.89 -18.16
C GLU A 177 -3.64 -2.24 -18.33
N VAL A 178 -3.05 -1.74 -17.24
CA VAL A 178 -1.67 -1.22 -17.25
C VAL A 178 -0.69 -2.30 -17.66
N SER A 179 -0.81 -3.52 -17.11
CA SER A 179 0.08 -4.63 -17.44
C SER A 179 0.00 -5.01 -18.92
N GLU A 180 -1.21 -5.05 -19.49
CA GLU A 180 -1.42 -5.33 -20.91
C GLU A 180 -0.88 -4.20 -21.80
N ARG A 181 -1.19 -2.94 -21.48
CA ARG A 181 -0.78 -1.75 -22.24
C ARG A 181 0.75 -1.62 -22.36
N TYR A 182 1.48 -1.96 -21.30
CA TYR A 182 2.95 -1.86 -21.25
C TYR A 182 3.66 -3.20 -21.47
N GLY A 183 2.92 -4.30 -21.66
CA GLY A 183 3.48 -5.63 -21.86
C GLY A 183 4.28 -6.12 -20.64
N LEU A 184 3.80 -5.80 -19.43
CA LEU A 184 4.50 -6.17 -18.20
C LEU A 184 4.49 -7.69 -18.00
N ASP A 185 5.61 -8.21 -17.52
CA ASP A 185 5.84 -9.63 -17.20
C ASP A 185 6.65 -9.78 -15.89
N ALA A 186 7.11 -11.00 -15.63
CA ALA A 186 7.86 -11.32 -14.42
C ALA A 186 9.26 -10.66 -14.33
N ASP A 187 9.81 -10.22 -15.46
CA ASP A 187 11.12 -9.55 -15.51
C ASP A 187 10.98 -8.02 -15.43
N SER A 188 9.75 -7.50 -15.56
CA SER A 188 9.47 -6.05 -15.61
C SER A 188 9.65 -5.38 -14.27
N ARG A 189 10.22 -4.16 -14.28
CA ARG A 189 10.38 -3.27 -13.12
C ARG A 189 9.57 -1.98 -13.35
N VAL A 190 8.54 -1.76 -12.54
CA VAL A 190 7.71 -0.55 -12.58
C VAL A 190 8.09 0.39 -11.44
N VAL A 191 8.43 1.63 -11.78
CA VAL A 191 8.94 2.63 -10.85
C VAL A 191 7.82 3.56 -10.41
N LEU A 192 7.45 3.48 -9.15
CA LEU A 192 6.44 4.34 -8.54
C LEU A 192 7.11 5.64 -8.06
N ARG A 193 6.97 6.70 -8.87
CA ARG A 193 7.43 8.06 -8.57
C ARG A 193 6.30 8.97 -8.11
N ALA A 194 5.05 8.61 -8.41
CA ALA A 194 3.88 9.30 -7.87
C ALA A 194 3.64 8.91 -6.40
N PRO A 195 3.00 9.78 -5.60
CA PRO A 195 2.76 9.51 -4.19
C PRO A 195 1.77 8.35 -3.99
N LEU A 196 1.96 7.57 -2.92
CA LEU A 196 1.02 6.50 -2.52
C LEU A 196 -0.39 7.03 -2.19
N SER A 197 -0.54 8.32 -1.89
CA SER A 197 -1.84 8.96 -1.68
C SER A 197 -2.70 9.03 -2.95
N ASN A 198 -2.12 8.73 -4.13
CA ASN A 198 -2.85 8.61 -5.38
C ASN A 198 -3.23 7.13 -5.63
N PRO A 199 -4.51 6.74 -5.54
CA PRO A 199 -4.95 5.36 -5.73
C PRO A 199 -4.60 4.78 -7.10
N ALA A 200 -4.65 5.60 -8.15
CA ALA A 200 -4.28 5.19 -9.51
C ALA A 200 -2.79 4.85 -9.61
N ALA A 201 -1.94 5.61 -8.91
CA ALA A 201 -0.53 5.31 -8.82
C ALA A 201 -0.26 4.00 -8.05
N VAL A 202 -1.03 3.70 -7.00
CA VAL A 202 -0.95 2.42 -6.28
C VAL A 202 -1.35 1.26 -7.19
N ALA A 203 -2.44 1.40 -7.95
CA ALA A 203 -2.87 0.36 -8.90
C ALA A 203 -1.81 0.11 -9.98
N ALA A 204 -1.27 1.16 -10.59
CA ALA A 204 -0.32 1.07 -11.69
C ALA A 204 1.11 0.71 -11.22
N GLY A 205 1.59 1.33 -10.14
CA GLY A 205 2.99 1.23 -9.71
C GLY A 205 3.27 0.12 -8.70
N LEU A 206 2.23 -0.38 -8.01
CA LEU A 206 2.37 -1.46 -7.03
C LEU A 206 1.62 -2.72 -7.47
N LEU A 207 0.32 -2.62 -7.74
CA LEU A 207 -0.49 -3.82 -8.03
C LEU A 207 -0.21 -4.39 -9.43
N ALA A 208 0.02 -3.55 -10.45
CA ALA A 208 0.27 -4.04 -11.81
C ALA A 208 1.52 -4.93 -11.89
N PRO A 209 2.72 -4.50 -11.48
CA PRO A 209 3.89 -5.38 -11.50
C PRO A 209 3.69 -6.61 -10.62
N LEU A 210 3.15 -6.47 -9.41
CA LEU A 210 2.91 -7.61 -8.54
C LEU A 210 1.94 -8.63 -9.14
N SER A 211 0.99 -8.20 -9.97
CA SER A 211 0.01 -9.11 -10.59
C SER A 211 0.64 -10.09 -11.58
N VAL A 212 1.66 -9.65 -12.30
CA VAL A 212 2.37 -10.43 -13.33
C VAL A 212 3.65 -11.12 -12.83
N GLY A 213 4.02 -10.93 -11.56
CA GLY A 213 5.25 -11.50 -10.99
C GLY A 213 6.48 -10.60 -11.14
N GLY A 214 6.31 -9.37 -11.63
CA GLY A 214 7.34 -8.35 -11.78
C GLY A 214 7.67 -7.63 -10.47
N THR A 215 8.45 -6.56 -10.55
CA THR A 215 8.99 -5.82 -9.40
C THR A 215 8.42 -4.41 -9.32
N ALA A 216 7.83 -4.05 -8.19
CA ALA A 216 7.52 -2.66 -7.86
C ALA A 216 8.75 -1.96 -7.27
N VAL A 217 9.10 -0.78 -7.78
CA VAL A 217 10.25 0.01 -7.31
C VAL A 217 9.74 1.32 -6.73
N LEU A 218 9.89 1.50 -5.43
CA LEU A 218 9.60 2.76 -4.75
C LEU A 218 10.80 3.69 -4.86
N THR A 219 10.56 4.98 -5.05
CA THR A 219 11.61 5.99 -5.13
C THR A 219 11.48 7.04 -4.04
N ASP A 220 12.58 7.69 -3.70
CA ASP A 220 12.55 8.86 -2.84
C ASP A 220 11.76 9.99 -3.55
N PRO A 221 10.82 10.67 -2.86
CA PRO A 221 10.11 11.82 -3.42
C PRO A 221 11.03 12.96 -3.92
N ALA A 222 12.26 13.02 -3.44
CA ALA A 222 13.26 13.97 -3.94
C ALA A 222 13.87 13.57 -5.31
N GLU A 223 13.77 12.29 -5.70
CA GLU A 223 14.25 11.80 -7.00
C GLU A 223 13.20 12.04 -8.09
N THR A 224 13.15 13.26 -8.61
CA THR A 224 12.18 13.69 -9.64
C THR A 224 12.87 14.16 -10.92
N GLY A 225 12.10 14.19 -12.01
CA GLY A 225 12.55 14.69 -13.31
C GLY A 225 13.41 13.72 -14.11
N ALA A 226 13.75 14.15 -15.34
CA ALA A 226 14.48 13.33 -16.31
C ALA A 226 15.94 13.00 -15.93
N GLU A 227 16.52 13.74 -14.96
CA GLU A 227 17.89 13.52 -14.50
C GLU A 227 17.99 12.55 -13.30
N ALA A 228 16.86 12.07 -12.78
CA ALA A 228 16.85 11.05 -11.74
C ALA A 228 17.45 9.72 -12.26
N PRO A 229 17.92 8.82 -11.37
CA PRO A 229 18.42 7.51 -11.82
C PRO A 229 17.32 6.66 -12.47
N VAL A 230 17.61 6.04 -13.60
CA VAL A 230 16.74 5.01 -14.21
C VAL A 230 16.72 3.78 -13.29
N ARG A 231 15.51 3.34 -12.91
CA ARG A 231 15.34 2.21 -11.99
C ARG A 231 14.47 1.08 -12.55
N GLY A 232 13.87 1.27 -13.73
CA GLY A 232 12.99 0.29 -14.38
C GLY A 232 12.63 0.67 -15.81
N GLU A 233 11.63 -0.01 -16.37
CA GLU A 233 11.17 0.19 -17.74
C GLU A 233 10.03 1.20 -17.85
N VAL A 234 9.17 1.27 -16.81
CA VAL A 234 7.98 2.13 -16.78
C VAL A 234 7.99 2.95 -15.49
N ALA A 235 7.88 4.26 -15.60
CA ALA A 235 7.64 5.16 -14.47
C ALA A 235 6.15 5.49 -14.35
N VAL A 236 5.63 5.47 -13.13
CA VAL A 236 4.28 5.98 -12.81
C VAL A 236 4.43 7.34 -12.14
N THR A 237 4.14 8.41 -12.88
CA THR A 237 4.30 9.81 -12.43
C THR A 237 3.49 10.75 -13.32
N ALA A 238 3.04 11.88 -12.77
CA ALA A 238 2.44 12.98 -13.53
C ALA A 238 3.50 13.93 -14.15
N GLY A 239 4.80 13.70 -13.89
CA GLY A 239 5.89 14.52 -14.35
C GLY A 239 6.84 13.80 -15.30
N GLU A 240 7.96 14.44 -15.62
CA GLU A 240 9.05 13.83 -16.38
C GLU A 240 9.77 12.76 -15.54
N ALA A 241 10.20 11.68 -16.20
CA ALA A 241 10.97 10.60 -15.60
C ALA A 241 12.04 10.09 -16.58
N PRO A 242 13.13 9.49 -16.08
CA PRO A 242 14.21 8.99 -16.92
C PRO A 242 13.90 7.62 -17.55
N GLU A 243 12.86 6.94 -17.11
CA GLU A 243 12.46 5.62 -17.59
C GLU A 243 11.99 5.68 -19.07
N PRO A 244 12.22 4.61 -19.85
CA PRO A 244 11.85 4.55 -21.26
C PRO A 244 10.37 4.79 -21.55
N ALA A 245 9.49 4.42 -20.60
CA ALA A 245 8.06 4.67 -20.67
C ALA A 245 7.57 5.39 -19.42
N VAL A 246 6.59 6.29 -19.60
CA VAL A 246 5.96 7.05 -18.52
C VAL A 246 4.45 6.87 -18.61
N LEU A 247 3.85 6.56 -17.47
CA LEU A 247 2.40 6.49 -17.26
C LEU A 247 1.98 7.58 -16.30
N ASP A 248 1.12 8.50 -16.76
CA ASP A 248 0.46 9.44 -15.87
C ASP A 248 -0.64 8.69 -15.09
N PRO A 249 -0.67 8.78 -13.75
CA PRO A 249 -1.76 8.21 -12.97
C PRO A 249 -3.17 8.67 -13.39
N ALA A 250 -3.30 9.87 -13.98
CA ALA A 250 -4.57 10.38 -14.51
C ALA A 250 -5.10 9.56 -15.71
N ASP A 251 -4.23 8.80 -16.38
CA ASP A 251 -4.59 7.93 -17.51
C ASP A 251 -4.95 6.49 -17.08
N VAL A 252 -4.95 6.21 -15.79
CA VAL A 252 -5.31 4.89 -15.22
C VAL A 252 -6.81 4.85 -14.96
N PRO A 253 -7.57 3.91 -15.54
CA PRO A 253 -9.02 3.84 -15.36
C PRO A 253 -9.39 3.23 -14.02
N LEU A 254 -9.78 4.07 -13.06
CA LEU A 254 -10.27 3.68 -11.73
C LEU A 254 -11.69 4.16 -11.52
#